data_3a925fdba990a983dfcac26389e74dad
#
_entry.id   3a925fdba990a983dfcac26389e74dad
#
_cell.length_a   1.000
_cell.length_b   1.000
_cell.length_c   1.000
_cell.angle_alpha   90.00
_cell.angle_beta   90.00
_cell.angle_gamma   90.00
#
_symmetry.space_group_name_H-M   'P 1'
#
loop_
_entity.id
_entity.type
_entity.pdbx_description
1 polymer ?
#
loop_
_entity_poly.entity_id
_entity_poly.type
_entity_poly.pdbx_seq_one_letter_code
_entity_poly.pdbx_strand_id
1 'polypeptide(L)'
;MTEWVQVLAALMLCLHSTNADPVLTQPGSISTSLGSTVKITCTMSGGSIGSYYTSWYWQKPGSAPVFVWYESSVGGSGIPDRFTGSVESSSNKMHLTITNVQSEDAADYYCAAWRSSTNPFIFGRGTKLNMDNPRVPSVSVLPPSSDQIAAKNTATLVCLVSGFNPGAVEIEWTVDDSVRGNGVETSRIQQETDSTFSVSSYLTLPASEWNSHELYSCVVKHETQANPLKTSISRSSCI
;
A
#
# COMPACT_ATOMS: atom_id res chain seq x y z
N MET A 1 38.51 -35.61 40.12
CA MET A 1 38.40 -35.62 38.62
C MET A 1 36.98 -36.00 38.12
N THR A 2 36.06 -36.34 38.99
CA THR A 2 34.71 -36.77 38.60
C THR A 2 33.68 -35.63 38.50
N GLU A 3 33.88 -34.54 39.20
CA GLU A 3 32.90 -33.42 39.17
C GLU A 3 32.97 -32.57 37.91
N TRP A 4 34.11 -32.37 37.30
CA TRP A 4 34.29 -31.60 36.10
C TRP A 4 33.71 -32.27 34.84
N VAL A 5 33.69 -33.61 34.83
CA VAL A 5 33.10 -34.39 33.72
C VAL A 5 31.58 -34.30 33.75
N GLN A 6 30.95 -34.21 34.92
CA GLN A 6 29.50 -34.06 35.05
C GLN A 6 29.03 -32.65 34.66
N VAL A 7 29.83 -31.61 34.97
CA VAL A 7 29.53 -30.23 34.56
C VAL A 7 29.65 -30.06 33.03
N LEU A 8 30.65 -30.68 32.40
CA LEU A 8 30.78 -30.66 30.92
C LEU A 8 29.68 -31.47 30.24
N ALA A 9 29.22 -32.59 30.82
CA ALA A 9 28.11 -33.35 30.29
C ALA A 9 26.77 -32.59 30.44
N ALA A 10 26.58 -31.85 31.53
CA ALA A 10 25.39 -31.00 31.71
C ALA A 10 25.40 -29.76 30.77
N LEU A 11 26.57 -29.19 30.47
CA LEU A 11 26.67 -28.10 29.46
C LEU A 11 26.42 -28.60 28.03
N MET A 12 26.81 -29.85 27.70
CA MET A 12 26.51 -30.42 26.37
C MET A 12 25.04 -30.79 26.18
N LEU A 13 24.28 -31.02 27.24
CA LEU A 13 22.85 -31.30 27.17
C LEU A 13 21.98 -30.03 27.02
N CYS A 14 22.54 -28.84 27.21
CA CYS A 14 21.84 -27.55 26.99
C CYS A 14 21.96 -27.01 25.57
N LEU A 15 22.67 -27.67 24.67
CA LEU A 15 22.64 -27.40 23.23
C LEU A 15 21.48 -28.16 22.55
N HIS A 16 20.29 -28.05 23.14
CA HIS A 16 19.11 -28.32 22.34
C HIS A 16 19.05 -27.19 21.31
N SER A 17 19.41 -27.51 20.07
CA SER A 17 19.06 -26.68 18.93
C SER A 17 17.53 -26.51 18.96
N THR A 18 17.07 -25.37 19.47
CA THR A 18 15.70 -24.95 19.25
C THR A 18 15.57 -24.77 17.74
N ASN A 19 15.16 -25.82 17.04
CA ASN A 19 14.72 -25.65 15.68
C ASN A 19 13.60 -24.61 15.74
N ALA A 20 13.91 -23.39 15.31
CA ALA A 20 12.90 -22.36 15.21
C ALA A 20 11.78 -22.89 14.31
N ASP A 21 10.53 -22.67 14.71
CA ASP A 21 9.38 -23.05 13.88
C ASP A 21 9.54 -22.44 12.48
N PRO A 22 9.23 -23.18 11.43
CA PRO A 22 9.37 -22.67 10.08
C PRO A 22 8.40 -21.50 9.84
N VAL A 23 8.94 -20.43 9.26
CA VAL A 23 8.20 -19.20 8.97
C VAL A 23 8.33 -18.87 7.48
N LEU A 24 7.22 -18.45 6.86
CA LEU A 24 7.17 -17.93 5.51
C LEU A 24 7.12 -16.40 5.53
N THR A 25 8.07 -15.75 4.86
CA THR A 25 8.17 -14.30 4.77
C THR A 25 8.00 -13.86 3.32
N GLN A 26 7.09 -12.93 3.08
CA GLN A 26 6.81 -12.32 1.79
C GLN A 26 6.66 -10.79 1.94
N PRO A 27 6.83 -10.00 0.86
CA PRO A 27 6.60 -8.55 0.89
C PRO A 27 5.18 -8.21 1.33
N GLY A 28 5.00 -7.12 2.07
CA GLY A 28 3.65 -6.66 2.46
C GLY A 28 2.83 -6.14 1.28
N SER A 29 3.49 -5.50 0.30
CA SER A 29 2.86 -5.01 -0.93
C SER A 29 3.83 -4.95 -2.09
N ILE A 30 3.30 -5.03 -3.30
CA ILE A 30 4.01 -4.80 -4.57
C ILE A 30 3.08 -3.94 -5.43
N SER A 31 3.64 -2.91 -6.05
CA SER A 31 2.96 -2.14 -7.08
C SER A 31 3.49 -2.53 -8.47
N THR A 32 2.61 -2.57 -9.45
CA THR A 32 2.96 -2.99 -10.82
C THR A 32 2.02 -2.35 -11.84
N SER A 33 2.53 -2.12 -13.05
CA SER A 33 1.74 -1.56 -14.16
C SER A 33 0.99 -2.65 -14.92
N LEU A 34 -0.15 -2.32 -15.52
CA LEU A 34 -0.87 -3.22 -16.42
C LEU A 34 0.03 -3.68 -17.56
N GLY A 35 -0.08 -4.95 -17.93
CA GLY A 35 0.71 -5.56 -19.00
C GLY A 35 2.13 -5.97 -18.61
N SER A 36 2.61 -5.58 -17.42
CA SER A 36 3.94 -5.94 -16.93
C SER A 36 4.01 -7.39 -16.40
N THR A 37 5.18 -7.79 -15.96
CA THR A 37 5.40 -9.07 -15.26
C THR A 37 5.77 -8.78 -13.81
N VAL A 38 5.07 -9.39 -12.87
CA VAL A 38 5.37 -9.33 -11.44
C VAL A 38 5.78 -10.70 -10.92
N LYS A 39 6.78 -10.73 -10.02
CA LYS A 39 7.23 -11.92 -9.32
C LYS A 39 7.11 -11.71 -7.81
N ILE A 40 6.19 -12.42 -7.19
CA ILE A 40 6.01 -12.43 -5.74
C ILE A 40 6.90 -13.53 -5.16
N THR A 41 7.79 -13.16 -4.25
CA THR A 41 8.74 -14.09 -3.62
C THR A 41 8.37 -14.33 -2.17
N CYS A 42 8.34 -15.59 -1.79
CA CYS A 42 8.16 -16.04 -0.41
C CYS A 42 9.40 -16.84 0.01
N THR A 43 10.00 -16.49 1.15
CA THR A 43 11.21 -17.13 1.69
C THR A 43 10.89 -17.89 2.96
N MET A 44 11.33 -19.14 3.06
CA MET A 44 11.22 -19.95 4.28
C MET A 44 12.45 -19.76 5.16
N SER A 45 12.24 -19.60 6.45
CA SER A 45 13.27 -19.67 7.50
C SER A 45 12.87 -20.71 8.54
N GLY A 46 13.84 -21.21 9.33
CA GLY A 46 13.59 -22.26 10.32
C GLY A 46 13.32 -23.66 9.75
N GLY A 47 13.52 -23.84 8.43
CA GLY A 47 13.32 -25.10 7.74
C GLY A 47 13.87 -25.09 6.31
N SER A 48 13.78 -26.23 5.61
CA SER A 48 14.14 -26.35 4.19
C SER A 48 12.86 -26.48 3.36
N ILE A 49 12.61 -25.55 2.44
CA ILE A 49 11.39 -25.52 1.61
C ILE A 49 11.24 -26.78 0.74
N GLY A 50 12.36 -27.40 0.35
CA GLY A 50 12.35 -28.67 -0.40
C GLY A 50 11.81 -29.87 0.38
N SER A 51 11.54 -29.71 1.70
CA SER A 51 10.91 -30.73 2.54
C SER A 51 9.40 -30.48 2.75
N TYR A 52 8.84 -29.47 2.08
CA TYR A 52 7.45 -29.05 2.20
C TYR A 52 6.78 -29.04 0.83
N TYR A 53 5.51 -29.37 0.81
CA TYR A 53 4.61 -29.06 -0.29
C TYR A 53 4.26 -27.59 -0.22
N THR A 54 4.22 -26.89 -1.35
CA THR A 54 4.01 -25.46 -1.42
C THR A 54 2.80 -25.11 -2.25
N SER A 55 2.12 -24.03 -1.91
CA SER A 55 0.99 -23.53 -2.68
C SER A 55 0.84 -22.01 -2.56
N TRP A 56 0.09 -21.45 -3.50
CA TRP A 56 -0.29 -20.05 -3.55
C TRP A 56 -1.79 -19.92 -3.55
N TYR A 57 -2.27 -18.90 -2.88
CA TYR A 57 -3.68 -18.50 -2.84
C TYR A 57 -3.77 -17.01 -3.12
N TRP A 58 -4.89 -16.56 -3.67
CA TRP A 58 -5.24 -15.15 -3.69
C TRP A 58 -6.55 -14.91 -2.96
N GLN A 59 -6.73 -13.68 -2.49
CA GLN A 59 -7.98 -13.24 -1.89
C GLN A 59 -8.31 -11.83 -2.37
N LYS A 60 -9.47 -11.67 -3.00
CA LYS A 60 -10.03 -10.35 -3.32
C LYS A 60 -10.82 -9.81 -2.13
N PRO A 61 -10.93 -8.46 -1.98
CA PRO A 61 -11.71 -7.87 -0.89
C PRO A 61 -13.12 -8.45 -0.80
N GLY A 62 -13.53 -8.89 0.40
CA GLY A 62 -14.86 -9.46 0.64
C GLY A 62 -15.11 -10.86 0.09
N SER A 63 -14.10 -11.51 -0.51
CA SER A 63 -14.22 -12.86 -1.08
C SER A 63 -13.43 -13.87 -0.26
N ALA A 64 -13.78 -15.16 -0.40
CA ALA A 64 -12.98 -16.25 0.16
C ALA A 64 -11.63 -16.40 -0.60
N PRO A 65 -10.58 -16.91 0.06
CA PRO A 65 -9.34 -17.27 -0.62
C PRO A 65 -9.58 -18.32 -1.72
N VAL A 66 -8.89 -18.16 -2.84
CA VAL A 66 -8.94 -19.05 -3.99
C VAL A 66 -7.56 -19.66 -4.19
N PHE A 67 -7.51 -20.97 -4.44
CA PHE A 67 -6.29 -21.69 -4.77
C PHE A 67 -5.75 -21.25 -6.14
N VAL A 68 -4.47 -20.91 -6.22
CA VAL A 68 -3.84 -20.40 -7.45
C VAL A 68 -2.86 -21.40 -8.02
N TRP A 69 -1.93 -21.93 -7.22
CA TRP A 69 -0.83 -22.76 -7.73
C TRP A 69 -0.34 -23.75 -6.68
N TYR A 70 0.12 -24.91 -7.19
CA TYR A 70 0.74 -25.96 -6.39
C TYR A 70 2.14 -26.28 -6.91
N GLU A 71 3.13 -26.20 -6.05
CA GLU A 71 4.55 -26.49 -6.33
C GLU A 71 5.10 -25.77 -7.59
N SER A 72 5.69 -26.51 -8.53
CA SER A 72 6.24 -25.94 -9.77
C SER A 72 5.44 -26.32 -11.02
N SER A 73 4.28 -26.97 -10.88
CA SER A 73 3.69 -27.66 -12.03
C SER A 73 2.19 -27.56 -12.20
N VAL A 74 1.42 -27.17 -11.16
CA VAL A 74 -0.05 -27.27 -11.24
C VAL A 74 -0.73 -25.95 -10.86
N GLY A 75 -1.42 -25.35 -11.82
CA GLY A 75 -2.34 -24.23 -11.62
C GLY A 75 -3.71 -24.69 -11.13
N GLY A 76 -4.40 -23.83 -10.38
CA GLY A 76 -5.79 -24.04 -9.96
C GLY A 76 -6.76 -24.02 -11.14
N SER A 77 -7.91 -24.68 -10.97
CA SER A 77 -8.97 -24.64 -11.99
C SER A 77 -9.46 -23.21 -12.18
N GLY A 78 -9.51 -22.74 -13.43
CA GLY A 78 -9.93 -21.38 -13.79
C GLY A 78 -8.86 -20.31 -13.56
N ILE A 79 -7.65 -20.68 -13.14
CA ILE A 79 -6.51 -19.75 -13.07
C ILE A 79 -5.94 -19.55 -14.47
N PRO A 80 -5.76 -18.27 -14.91
CA PRO A 80 -5.22 -17.97 -16.24
C PRO A 80 -3.78 -18.49 -16.44
N ASP A 81 -3.41 -18.88 -17.65
CA ASP A 81 -2.08 -19.38 -18.03
C ASP A 81 -0.93 -18.39 -17.77
N ARG A 82 -1.25 -17.10 -17.56
CA ARG A 82 -0.27 -16.07 -17.21
C ARG A 82 0.27 -16.19 -15.79
N PHE A 83 -0.31 -17.05 -14.96
CA PHE A 83 0.17 -17.38 -13.62
C PHE A 83 1.07 -18.61 -13.67
N THR A 84 2.24 -18.53 -13.04
CA THR A 84 3.16 -19.67 -12.89
C THR A 84 3.81 -19.64 -11.51
N GLY A 85 3.83 -20.82 -10.87
CA GLY A 85 4.56 -21.02 -9.62
C GLY A 85 5.90 -21.71 -9.84
N SER A 86 6.86 -21.45 -8.97
CA SER A 86 8.14 -22.15 -8.96
C SER A 86 8.70 -22.26 -7.54
N VAL A 87 9.53 -23.29 -7.31
CA VAL A 87 10.24 -23.53 -6.05
C VAL A 87 11.72 -23.55 -6.32
N GLU A 88 12.49 -22.77 -5.57
CA GLU A 88 13.94 -22.71 -5.64
C GLU A 88 14.51 -23.19 -4.28
N SER A 89 14.73 -24.51 -4.19
CA SER A 89 15.16 -25.14 -2.93
C SER A 89 16.53 -24.68 -2.46
N SER A 90 17.43 -24.33 -3.38
CA SER A 90 18.78 -23.85 -3.07
C SER A 90 18.81 -22.53 -2.31
N SER A 91 17.85 -21.66 -2.57
CA SER A 91 17.71 -20.35 -1.90
C SER A 91 16.58 -20.30 -0.88
N ASN A 92 15.91 -21.45 -0.66
CA ASN A 92 14.81 -21.58 0.29
C ASN A 92 13.60 -20.68 -0.06
N LYS A 93 13.31 -20.52 -1.35
CA LYS A 93 12.29 -19.61 -1.89
C LYS A 93 11.26 -20.31 -2.73
N MET A 94 10.07 -19.76 -2.72
CA MET A 94 9.03 -20.05 -3.70
C MET A 94 8.54 -18.75 -4.35
N HIS A 95 8.09 -18.85 -5.57
CA HIS A 95 7.70 -17.68 -6.36
C HIS A 95 6.36 -17.91 -7.05
N LEU A 96 5.56 -16.85 -7.11
CA LEU A 96 4.43 -16.74 -8.02
C LEU A 96 4.77 -15.64 -9.04
N THR A 97 4.78 -15.98 -10.32
CA THR A 97 5.00 -15.04 -11.41
C THR A 97 3.68 -14.83 -12.15
N ILE A 98 3.32 -13.58 -12.36
CA ILE A 98 2.14 -13.17 -13.15
C ILE A 98 2.67 -12.36 -14.32
N THR A 99 2.50 -12.86 -15.52
CA THR A 99 2.87 -12.16 -16.77
C THR A 99 1.66 -11.43 -17.32
N ASN A 100 1.88 -10.35 -18.07
CA ASN A 100 0.80 -9.53 -18.64
C ASN A 100 -0.30 -9.22 -17.62
N VAL A 101 0.11 -8.60 -16.51
CA VAL A 101 -0.75 -8.28 -15.36
C VAL A 101 -1.99 -7.50 -15.81
N GLN A 102 -3.16 -7.92 -15.34
CA GLN A 102 -4.46 -7.32 -15.62
C GLN A 102 -5.05 -6.67 -14.36
N SER A 103 -6.02 -5.79 -14.53
CA SER A 103 -6.68 -5.10 -13.39
C SER A 103 -7.34 -6.06 -12.40
N GLU A 104 -7.88 -7.18 -12.89
CA GLU A 104 -8.48 -8.23 -12.07
C GLU A 104 -7.50 -9.03 -11.24
N ASP A 105 -6.18 -8.88 -11.45
CA ASP A 105 -5.14 -9.53 -10.65
C ASP A 105 -4.87 -8.78 -9.33
N ALA A 106 -5.44 -7.60 -9.14
CA ALA A 106 -5.39 -6.88 -7.87
C ALA A 106 -6.05 -7.72 -6.75
N ALA A 107 -5.22 -8.22 -5.84
CA ALA A 107 -5.65 -9.10 -4.75
C ALA A 107 -4.54 -9.19 -3.68
N ASP A 108 -4.85 -9.81 -2.55
CA ASP A 108 -3.86 -10.25 -1.58
C ASP A 108 -3.41 -11.68 -1.90
N TYR A 109 -2.11 -11.89 -2.06
CA TYR A 109 -1.51 -13.18 -2.42
C TYR A 109 -0.82 -13.79 -1.21
N TYR A 110 -1.11 -15.06 -0.93
CA TYR A 110 -0.56 -15.79 0.21
C TYR A 110 0.22 -17.00 -0.26
N CYS A 111 1.47 -17.13 0.18
CA CYS A 111 2.20 -18.37 0.08
C CYS A 111 1.84 -19.29 1.24
N ALA A 112 1.86 -20.58 1.02
CA ALA A 112 1.62 -21.60 2.03
C ALA A 112 2.54 -22.79 1.83
N ALA A 113 2.87 -23.47 2.95
CA ALA A 113 3.63 -24.69 2.96
C ALA A 113 3.10 -25.67 4.00
N TRP A 114 3.16 -26.98 3.70
CA TRP A 114 2.82 -28.03 4.66
C TRP A 114 3.70 -29.26 4.41
N ARG A 115 3.90 -30.07 5.43
CA ARG A 115 4.83 -31.20 5.36
C ARG A 115 4.13 -32.55 5.38
N SER A 116 3.08 -32.70 6.16
CA SER A 116 2.28 -33.92 6.29
C SER A 116 0.89 -33.57 6.87
N SER A 117 -0.03 -34.54 6.87
CA SER A 117 -1.37 -34.38 7.44
C SER A 117 -1.38 -34.07 8.96
N THR A 118 -0.28 -34.31 9.64
CA THR A 118 -0.12 -34.06 11.09
C THR A 118 0.49 -32.72 11.41
N ASN A 119 1.07 -32.04 10.43
CA ASN A 119 1.70 -30.72 10.61
C ASN A 119 0.74 -29.63 10.13
N PRO A 120 0.61 -28.51 10.88
CA PRO A 120 -0.22 -27.39 10.45
C PRO A 120 0.29 -26.78 9.14
N PHE A 121 -0.60 -26.16 8.40
CA PHE A 121 -0.23 -25.27 7.30
C PHE A 121 0.48 -24.04 7.86
N ILE A 122 1.55 -23.64 7.17
CA ILE A 122 2.29 -22.41 7.43
C ILE A 122 1.91 -21.44 6.33
N PHE A 123 1.44 -20.25 6.69
CA PHE A 123 1.10 -19.20 5.74
C PHE A 123 2.03 -18.00 5.88
N GLY A 124 2.36 -17.36 4.75
CA GLY A 124 2.90 -16.01 4.72
C GLY A 124 1.82 -14.99 5.15
N ARG A 125 2.27 -13.79 5.49
CA ARG A 125 1.35 -12.71 5.96
C ARG A 125 0.53 -12.07 4.84
N GLY A 126 0.79 -12.41 3.58
CA GLY A 126 0.14 -11.84 2.42
C GLY A 126 0.99 -10.74 1.75
N THR A 127 0.85 -10.66 0.43
CA THR A 127 1.37 -9.58 -0.42
C THR A 127 0.21 -8.95 -1.15
N LYS A 128 -0.07 -7.69 -0.86
CA LYS A 128 -1.08 -6.93 -1.61
C LYS A 128 -0.49 -6.52 -2.97
N LEU A 129 -1.08 -6.99 -4.05
CA LEU A 129 -0.74 -6.56 -5.40
C LEU A 129 -1.59 -5.35 -5.78
N ASN A 130 -0.93 -4.20 -5.90
CA ASN A 130 -1.55 -2.96 -6.33
C ASN A 130 -1.25 -2.72 -7.81
N MET A 131 -2.24 -2.25 -8.55
CA MET A 131 -2.01 -1.79 -9.90
C MET A 131 -1.50 -0.35 -9.86
N ASP A 132 -0.30 -0.14 -10.39
CA ASP A 132 0.15 1.19 -10.77
C ASP A 132 -0.66 1.59 -12.00
N ASN A 133 -1.74 2.28 -11.76
CA ASN A 133 -2.47 3.02 -12.78
C ASN A 133 -2.29 4.49 -12.41
N PRO A 134 -1.18 5.13 -12.85
CA PRO A 134 -0.91 6.52 -12.50
C PRO A 134 -2.07 7.38 -12.98
N ARG A 135 -2.72 8.07 -12.04
CA ARG A 135 -3.80 9.01 -12.35
C ARG A 135 -3.47 10.38 -11.82
N VAL A 136 -3.61 11.36 -12.68
CA VAL A 136 -3.41 12.77 -12.35
C VAL A 136 -4.51 13.24 -11.40
N PRO A 137 -4.17 13.98 -10.31
CA PRO A 137 -5.18 14.55 -9.44
C PRO A 137 -6.11 15.52 -10.17
N SER A 138 -7.39 15.46 -9.85
CA SER A 138 -8.33 16.55 -10.08
C SER A 138 -8.32 17.48 -8.88
N VAL A 139 -8.10 18.78 -9.09
CA VAL A 139 -7.99 19.77 -8.02
C VAL A 139 -9.08 20.83 -8.18
N SER A 140 -9.85 21.04 -7.12
CA SER A 140 -10.88 22.09 -7.05
C SER A 140 -10.69 22.92 -5.79
N VAL A 141 -10.83 24.24 -5.91
CA VAL A 141 -10.83 25.15 -4.78
C VAL A 141 -12.22 25.76 -4.64
N LEU A 142 -12.78 25.71 -3.44
CA LEU A 142 -14.08 26.26 -3.10
C LEU A 142 -13.90 27.50 -2.21
N PRO A 143 -14.67 28.58 -2.46
CA PRO A 143 -14.63 29.79 -1.65
C PRO A 143 -15.30 29.59 -0.27
N PRO A 144 -15.01 30.47 0.69
CA PRO A 144 -15.73 30.49 1.95
C PRO A 144 -17.19 30.91 1.74
N SER A 145 -18.10 30.37 2.57
CA SER A 145 -19.50 30.80 2.51
C SER A 145 -19.67 32.16 3.18
N SER A 146 -20.55 32.99 2.63
CA SER A 146 -20.92 34.31 3.23
C SER A 146 -21.49 34.17 4.63
N ASP A 147 -22.25 33.09 4.89
CA ASP A 147 -22.81 32.79 6.21
C ASP A 147 -21.75 32.55 7.27
N GLN A 148 -20.66 31.80 6.91
CA GLN A 148 -19.53 31.56 7.80
C GLN A 148 -18.82 32.88 8.15
N ILE A 149 -18.60 33.74 7.16
CA ILE A 149 -17.93 35.04 7.33
C ILE A 149 -18.77 35.91 8.25
N ALA A 150 -20.08 36.00 8.01
CA ALA A 150 -20.99 36.81 8.81
C ALA A 150 -21.13 36.30 10.25
N ALA A 151 -21.26 34.99 10.45
CA ALA A 151 -21.54 34.43 11.78
C ALA A 151 -20.30 34.25 12.65
N LYS A 152 -19.14 33.92 12.05
CA LYS A 152 -17.92 33.53 12.80
C LYS A 152 -16.74 34.48 12.60
N ASN A 153 -16.87 35.48 11.75
CA ASN A 153 -15.77 36.38 11.37
C ASN A 153 -14.52 35.65 10.89
N THR A 154 -14.71 34.46 10.28
CA THR A 154 -13.67 33.63 9.68
C THR A 154 -14.07 33.19 8.27
N ALA A 155 -13.09 32.99 7.42
CA ALA A 155 -13.24 32.50 6.06
C ALA A 155 -12.47 31.18 5.92
N THR A 156 -13.15 30.10 5.52
CA THR A 156 -12.51 28.81 5.27
C THR A 156 -12.63 28.44 3.79
N LEU A 157 -11.49 28.34 3.13
CA LEU A 157 -11.37 27.83 1.77
C LEU A 157 -11.16 26.33 1.83
N VAL A 158 -11.66 25.60 0.82
CA VAL A 158 -11.53 24.16 0.72
C VAL A 158 -10.82 23.80 -0.58
N CYS A 159 -9.75 23.03 -0.50
CA CYS A 159 -9.11 22.38 -1.65
C CYS A 159 -9.50 20.90 -1.65
N LEU A 160 -10.17 20.45 -2.69
CA LEU A 160 -10.51 19.05 -2.93
C LEU A 160 -9.57 18.48 -3.97
N VAL A 161 -8.89 17.40 -3.62
CA VAL A 161 -7.97 16.68 -4.50
C VAL A 161 -8.44 15.24 -4.60
N SER A 162 -8.79 14.77 -5.80
CA SER A 162 -9.42 13.47 -6.00
C SER A 162 -8.96 12.77 -7.28
N GLY A 163 -9.24 11.47 -7.36
CA GLY A 163 -9.02 10.66 -8.56
C GLY A 163 -7.55 10.38 -8.87
N PHE A 164 -6.63 10.56 -7.91
CA PHE A 164 -5.20 10.35 -8.12
C PHE A 164 -4.74 8.95 -7.70
N ASN A 165 -3.65 8.50 -8.30
CA ASN A 165 -2.91 7.30 -7.93
C ASN A 165 -1.45 7.44 -8.40
N PRO A 166 -0.46 7.10 -7.55
CA PRO A 166 -0.55 6.55 -6.19
C PRO A 166 -1.04 7.55 -5.14
N GLY A 167 -1.40 7.03 -3.96
CA GLY A 167 -1.97 7.77 -2.85
C GLY A 167 -0.94 8.60 -2.06
N ALA A 168 -0.15 9.42 -2.74
CA ALA A 168 0.83 10.32 -2.14
C ALA A 168 0.76 11.68 -2.83
N VAL A 169 0.43 12.74 -2.10
CA VAL A 169 0.40 14.13 -2.60
C VAL A 169 0.95 15.07 -1.55
N GLU A 170 1.51 16.19 -2.00
CA GLU A 170 1.82 17.35 -1.17
C GLU A 170 0.87 18.48 -1.56
N ILE A 171 0.24 19.12 -0.55
CA ILE A 171 -0.66 20.23 -0.74
C ILE A 171 -0.10 21.46 -0.03
N GLU A 172 -0.02 22.56 -0.76
CA GLU A 172 0.44 23.85 -0.28
C GLU A 172 -0.58 24.93 -0.65
N TRP A 173 -0.81 25.86 0.26
CA TRP A 173 -1.64 27.03 -0.02
C TRP A 173 -0.78 28.26 -0.28
N THR A 174 -1.19 29.08 -1.24
CA THR A 174 -0.62 30.41 -1.45
C THR A 174 -1.70 31.49 -1.44
N VAL A 175 -1.35 32.66 -0.89
CA VAL A 175 -2.18 33.85 -0.85
C VAL A 175 -1.37 34.96 -1.53
N ASP A 176 -1.90 35.52 -2.61
CA ASP A 176 -1.20 36.45 -3.50
C ASP A 176 0.23 35.97 -3.82
N ASP A 177 0.32 34.68 -4.24
CA ASP A 177 1.53 33.93 -4.59
C ASP A 177 2.54 33.68 -3.44
N SER A 178 2.23 34.11 -2.21
CA SER A 178 3.04 33.84 -1.04
C SER A 178 2.58 32.58 -0.30
N VAL A 179 3.50 31.67 0.03
CA VAL A 179 3.19 30.42 0.74
C VAL A 179 2.55 30.70 2.09
N ARG A 180 1.48 29.98 2.38
CA ARG A 180 0.70 30.11 3.62
C ARG A 180 0.70 28.80 4.40
N GLY A 181 1.34 28.77 5.57
CA GLY A 181 1.36 27.59 6.46
C GLY A 181 0.37 27.69 7.64
N ASN A 182 0.08 28.91 8.12
CA ASN A 182 -0.81 29.11 9.26
C ASN A 182 -2.28 28.97 8.83
N GLY A 183 -3.08 28.29 9.67
CA GLY A 183 -4.51 28.07 9.42
C GLY A 183 -4.79 26.96 8.40
N VAL A 184 -3.80 26.16 8.03
CA VAL A 184 -3.94 25.04 7.10
C VAL A 184 -4.16 23.74 7.88
N GLU A 185 -5.23 23.03 7.55
CA GLU A 185 -5.50 21.68 8.03
C GLU A 185 -5.75 20.76 6.83
N THR A 186 -5.08 19.60 6.80
CA THR A 186 -5.23 18.62 5.71
C THR A 186 -5.71 17.29 6.27
N SER A 187 -6.73 16.70 5.65
CA SER A 187 -7.27 15.39 6.04
C SER A 187 -6.26 14.28 5.82
N ARG A 188 -6.56 13.10 6.34
CA ARG A 188 -5.87 11.87 5.89
C ARG A 188 -6.28 11.55 4.45
N ILE A 189 -5.35 11.00 3.68
CA ILE A 189 -5.64 10.47 2.35
C ILE A 189 -6.54 9.25 2.51
N GLN A 190 -7.62 9.20 1.73
CA GLN A 190 -8.59 8.09 1.71
C GLN A 190 -8.53 7.38 0.37
N GLN A 191 -8.69 6.06 0.39
CA GLN A 191 -8.80 5.26 -0.83
C GLN A 191 -10.28 5.13 -1.19
N GLU A 192 -10.60 5.43 -2.44
CA GLU A 192 -11.94 5.31 -3.02
C GLU A 192 -12.21 3.88 -3.51
N THR A 193 -13.47 3.59 -3.82
CA THR A 193 -13.89 2.26 -4.27
C THR A 193 -13.32 1.87 -5.65
N ASP A 194 -12.93 2.85 -6.46
CA ASP A 194 -12.31 2.66 -7.78
C ASP A 194 -10.78 2.57 -7.71
N SER A 195 -10.22 2.37 -6.51
CA SER A 195 -8.78 2.30 -6.21
C SER A 195 -8.01 3.60 -6.42
N THR A 196 -8.68 4.72 -6.65
CA THR A 196 -8.07 6.05 -6.59
C THR A 196 -8.02 6.58 -5.16
N PHE A 197 -7.41 7.74 -4.98
CA PHE A 197 -7.29 8.38 -3.69
C PHE A 197 -7.90 9.78 -3.71
N SER A 198 -8.34 10.22 -2.54
CA SER A 198 -8.85 11.57 -2.31
C SER A 198 -8.29 12.16 -1.00
N VAL A 199 -8.22 13.47 -0.96
CA VAL A 199 -7.82 14.25 0.21
C VAL A 199 -8.42 15.63 0.13
N SER A 200 -8.71 16.23 1.28
CA SER A 200 -9.17 17.61 1.39
C SER A 200 -8.21 18.43 2.26
N SER A 201 -7.99 19.70 1.88
CA SER A 201 -7.21 20.65 2.66
C SER A 201 -8.02 21.93 2.85
N TYR A 202 -7.90 22.50 4.02
CA TYR A 202 -8.66 23.65 4.48
C TYR A 202 -7.71 24.78 4.84
N LEU A 203 -7.99 25.99 4.34
CA LEU A 203 -7.30 27.21 4.76
C LEU A 203 -8.31 28.09 5.48
N THR A 204 -8.14 28.25 6.79
CA THR A 204 -9.00 29.11 7.63
C THR A 204 -8.25 30.40 7.98
N LEU A 205 -8.88 31.53 7.66
CA LEU A 205 -8.35 32.87 7.85
C LEU A 205 -9.35 33.74 8.62
N PRO A 206 -8.91 34.78 9.36
CA PRO A 206 -9.79 35.86 9.79
C PRO A 206 -10.48 36.54 8.60
N ALA A 207 -11.73 36.98 8.75
CA ALA A 207 -12.47 37.67 7.67
C ALA A 207 -11.75 38.94 7.18
N SER A 208 -11.04 39.63 8.07
CA SER A 208 -10.23 40.81 7.71
C SER A 208 -9.11 40.47 6.75
N GLU A 209 -8.46 39.31 6.94
CA GLU A 209 -7.39 38.82 6.07
C GLU A 209 -7.94 38.34 4.71
N TRP A 210 -9.06 37.58 4.70
CA TRP A 210 -9.79 37.25 3.49
C TRP A 210 -10.11 38.49 2.66
N ASN A 211 -10.55 39.56 3.27
CA ASN A 211 -10.91 40.81 2.60
C ASN A 211 -9.72 41.65 2.10
N SER A 212 -8.51 41.43 2.64
CA SER A 212 -7.30 42.19 2.27
C SER A 212 -6.47 41.62 1.16
N HIS A 213 -6.77 40.37 0.73
CA HIS A 213 -6.06 39.67 -0.36
C HIS A 213 -7.00 39.31 -1.50
N GLU A 214 -6.47 39.04 -2.67
CA GLU A 214 -7.26 38.78 -3.87
C GLU A 214 -7.14 37.36 -4.38
N LEU A 215 -5.94 36.77 -4.45
CA LEU A 215 -5.68 35.48 -5.10
C LEU A 215 -5.37 34.40 -4.05
N TYR A 216 -6.20 33.34 -4.04
CA TYR A 216 -6.04 32.19 -3.18
C TYR A 216 -5.85 30.95 -4.03
N SER A 217 -4.74 30.22 -3.80
CA SER A 217 -4.41 29.07 -4.64
C SER A 217 -4.06 27.84 -3.80
N CYS A 218 -4.56 26.71 -4.26
CA CYS A 218 -4.13 25.38 -3.82
C CYS A 218 -3.12 24.85 -4.84
N VAL A 219 -1.95 24.47 -4.36
CA VAL A 219 -0.84 23.95 -5.14
C VAL A 219 -0.63 22.49 -4.74
N VAL A 220 -0.78 21.58 -5.71
CA VAL A 220 -0.71 20.12 -5.48
C VAL A 220 0.47 19.55 -6.26
N LYS A 221 1.39 18.88 -5.53
CA LYS A 221 2.47 18.12 -6.13
C LYS A 221 2.12 16.64 -6.10
N HIS A 222 2.22 15.99 -7.24
CA HIS A 222 2.01 14.56 -7.40
C HIS A 222 3.00 14.00 -8.40
N GLU A 223 3.46 12.77 -8.19
CA GLU A 223 4.51 12.15 -9.02
C GLU A 223 4.14 12.01 -10.51
N THR A 224 2.85 12.00 -10.84
CA THR A 224 2.37 11.95 -12.23
C THR A 224 2.59 13.25 -12.99
N GLN A 225 2.99 14.33 -12.32
CA GLN A 225 3.15 15.67 -12.92
C GLN A 225 4.54 16.23 -12.64
N ALA A 226 5.24 16.63 -13.72
CA ALA A 226 6.53 17.28 -13.61
C ALA A 226 6.46 18.67 -12.93
N ASN A 227 5.33 19.36 -13.08
CA ASN A 227 5.06 20.65 -12.45
C ASN A 227 3.86 20.55 -11.51
N PRO A 228 3.85 21.26 -10.38
CA PRO A 228 2.70 21.31 -9.49
C PRO A 228 1.43 21.78 -10.18
N LEU A 229 0.31 21.15 -9.88
CA LEU A 229 -1.00 21.62 -10.29
C LEU A 229 -1.42 22.78 -9.40
N LYS A 230 -1.73 23.92 -9.99
CA LYS A 230 -2.18 25.12 -9.26
C LYS A 230 -3.60 25.45 -9.68
N THR A 231 -4.50 25.47 -8.72
CA THR A 231 -5.91 25.91 -8.91
C THR A 231 -6.17 27.11 -8.01
N SER A 232 -6.72 28.17 -8.57
CA SER A 232 -6.88 29.46 -7.89
C SER A 232 -8.32 29.93 -7.95
N ILE A 233 -8.70 30.71 -6.93
CA ILE A 233 -9.90 31.54 -6.96
C ILE A 233 -9.53 32.99 -6.66
N SER A 234 -10.25 33.92 -7.28
CA SER A 234 -10.19 35.34 -6.94
C SER A 234 -11.35 35.69 -6.03
N ARG A 235 -11.05 36.38 -4.94
CA ARG A 235 -12.07 36.83 -3.99
C ARG A 235 -13.17 37.66 -4.65
N SER A 236 -12.79 38.56 -5.57
CA SER A 236 -13.74 39.39 -6.33
C SER A 236 -14.71 38.61 -7.20
N SER A 237 -14.38 37.37 -7.58
CA SER A 237 -15.27 36.47 -8.34
C SER A 237 -16.20 35.65 -7.46
N CYS A 238 -16.11 35.77 -6.12
CA CYS A 238 -16.88 34.98 -5.15
C CYS A 238 -17.94 35.83 -4.41
N ILE A 239 -18.16 37.10 -4.84
CA ILE A 239 -19.07 38.05 -4.23
C ILE A 239 -20.36 38.12 -5.05
#